data_02f8eb8ea84d4ca1afb505d549d8074d
#
_entry.id   02f8eb8ea84d4ca1afb505d549d8074d
#
_cell.length_a   1.000
_cell.length_b   1.000
_cell.length_c   1.000
_cell.angle_alpha   90.00
_cell.angle_beta   90.00
_cell.angle_gamma   90.00
#
_symmetry.space_group_name_H-M   'P 1'
#
loop_
_entity.id
_entity.type
_entity.pdbx_description
1 polymer ?
#
loop_
_entity_poly.entity_id
_entity_poly.type
_entity_poly.pdbx_seq_one_letter_code
_entity_poly.pdbx_strand_id
1 'polypeptide(L)'
;MAINKTTLKTFTSLFKGNVLKNSVAYIFAIIVVLYTPSNAYSNDTYRQLNLFGDVFERVRAEYVDEVTDQRLIEAAINGMLTSLDPHSSFLNAKSFKDMRVQTKGEFGGIGIEVTMENGLIKVVSPIDDTPGAKAGLEPGDLITHLNSEAILGLTLRQAVDKMRGPVGEEIVLGVRREGIKPFKLTIKRAIIKISSVRYEAIEDIGYIRITTFNAQTTLGLKKALKNFKGQLGREQVGLILDLRNNPGGLLNQAITVSDIFLDYGEIVSTRGRDPEKASRIYAKPGDLSAGLPIVVLINTGSASASEIVAGALQDHKRAIILGTQSFGKGSVQTIVPLTSEVAMRLTTSRYYTPSGRSIQKTGITPDIIVDAAKIEKNKTSARRRETDLRGALDNTDKNKKTVSPTTKGRPSAKVMAKTDYQLARAVDLLKGLAVLKTRLVN
;
A
#
# COMPACT_ATOMS: atom_id res chain seq x y z
N MET A 1 -2.50 48.89 -22.18
CA MET A 1 -3.68 48.54 -22.98
C MET A 1 -4.34 49.85 -23.43
N ALA A 2 -4.21 50.18 -24.70
CA ALA A 2 -4.56 51.52 -25.22
C ALA A 2 -6.06 51.65 -25.46
N ILE A 3 -6.71 52.58 -24.78
CA ILE A 3 -8.12 52.88 -24.99
C ILE A 3 -8.26 53.69 -26.26
N ASN A 4 -9.04 53.17 -27.19
CA ASN A 4 -9.22 53.70 -28.54
C ASN A 4 -9.92 55.08 -28.53
N LYS A 5 -9.29 56.07 -29.13
CA LYS A 5 -9.74 57.48 -29.20
C LYS A 5 -11.12 57.72 -29.88
N THR A 6 -11.70 56.69 -30.47
CA THR A 6 -12.99 56.76 -31.17
C THR A 6 -14.20 56.72 -30.22
N THR A 7 -14.06 56.13 -29.04
CA THR A 7 -15.15 55.98 -28.07
C THR A 7 -15.37 57.27 -27.23
N LEU A 8 -14.40 58.15 -27.20
CA LEU A 8 -14.49 59.39 -26.39
C LEU A 8 -15.23 60.55 -27.11
N LYS A 9 -15.33 60.47 -28.46
CA LYS A 9 -16.06 61.51 -29.23
C LYS A 9 -17.56 61.33 -29.25
N THR A 10 -18.09 60.10 -29.06
CA THR A 10 -19.51 59.81 -29.01
C THR A 10 -20.16 60.16 -27.67
N PHE A 11 -19.34 60.25 -26.61
CA PHE A 11 -19.85 60.56 -25.26
C PHE A 11 -20.03 62.02 -24.98
N THR A 12 -19.37 62.92 -25.73
CA THR A 12 -19.48 64.38 -25.53
C THR A 12 -20.62 65.06 -26.29
N SER A 13 -21.29 64.40 -27.24
CA SER A 13 -22.41 64.95 -28.01
C SER A 13 -23.77 64.74 -27.34
N LEU A 14 -23.88 63.87 -26.33
CA LEU A 14 -25.14 63.55 -25.63
C LEU A 14 -25.39 64.39 -24.36
N PHE A 15 -24.49 65.32 -24.04
CA PHE A 15 -24.53 66.13 -22.78
C PHE A 15 -24.93 67.61 -22.97
N LYS A 16 -25.73 67.93 -24.01
CA LYS A 16 -26.32 69.27 -24.13
C LYS A 16 -27.83 69.20 -24.12
N GLY A 17 -28.42 69.02 -22.97
CA GLY A 17 -29.86 69.14 -22.78
C GLY A 17 -30.33 68.44 -21.50
N ASN A 18 -30.68 69.23 -20.48
CA ASN A 18 -31.29 68.83 -19.20
C ASN A 18 -30.35 68.20 -18.14
N VAL A 19 -29.36 68.99 -17.73
CA VAL A 19 -28.26 68.53 -16.84
C VAL A 19 -28.63 68.45 -15.35
N LEU A 20 -29.73 69.03 -14.88
CA LEU A 20 -29.95 69.11 -13.43
C LEU A 20 -30.96 68.16 -12.79
N LYS A 21 -31.83 67.48 -13.56
CA LYS A 21 -32.77 66.50 -12.98
C LYS A 21 -32.33 65.02 -13.12
N ASN A 22 -31.45 64.73 -14.07
CA ASN A 22 -30.97 63.34 -14.26
C ASN A 22 -29.67 63.03 -13.51
N SER A 23 -28.89 64.03 -13.07
CA SER A 23 -27.64 63.84 -12.32
C SER A 23 -27.84 63.19 -10.94
N VAL A 24 -28.95 63.49 -10.26
CA VAL A 24 -29.27 62.90 -8.96
C VAL A 24 -29.70 61.44 -9.12
N ALA A 25 -30.39 61.06 -10.20
CA ALA A 25 -30.80 59.69 -10.48
C ALA A 25 -29.58 58.78 -10.83
N TYR A 26 -28.60 59.33 -11.59
CA TYR A 26 -27.38 58.57 -11.93
C TYR A 26 -26.44 58.42 -10.74
N ILE A 27 -26.31 59.44 -9.86
CA ILE A 27 -25.55 59.33 -8.63
C ILE A 27 -26.20 58.31 -7.68
N PHE A 28 -27.54 58.26 -7.60
CA PHE A 28 -28.21 57.27 -6.78
C PHE A 28 -28.09 55.84 -7.36
N ALA A 29 -28.11 55.69 -8.68
CA ALA A 29 -27.89 54.37 -9.34
C ALA A 29 -26.45 53.88 -9.17
N ILE A 30 -25.44 54.76 -9.21
CA ILE A 30 -24.03 54.42 -8.97
C ILE A 30 -23.81 54.07 -7.49
N ILE A 31 -24.44 54.75 -6.55
CA ILE A 31 -24.37 54.44 -5.11
C ILE A 31 -25.05 53.09 -4.80
N VAL A 32 -26.17 52.76 -5.46
CA VAL A 32 -26.83 51.45 -5.25
C VAL A 32 -26.05 50.28 -5.85
N VAL A 33 -25.25 50.47 -6.92
CA VAL A 33 -24.37 49.42 -7.48
C VAL A 33 -23.10 49.22 -6.63
N LEU A 34 -22.68 50.21 -5.84
CA LEU A 34 -21.56 50.10 -4.90
C LEU A 34 -21.95 49.48 -3.55
N TYR A 35 -23.25 49.33 -3.27
CA TYR A 35 -23.79 48.66 -2.08
C TYR A 35 -24.35 47.29 -2.41
N THR A 36 -23.64 46.47 -3.18
CA THR A 36 -23.92 45.03 -3.17
C THR A 36 -23.25 44.43 -1.95
N PRO A 37 -24.00 43.84 -1.01
CA PRO A 37 -23.40 43.18 0.14
C PRO A 37 -22.72 41.88 -0.31
N SER A 38 -21.44 41.96 -0.65
CA SER A 38 -20.59 40.79 -0.89
C SER A 38 -20.16 40.05 0.39
N ASN A 39 -20.85 40.28 1.51
CA ASN A 39 -20.45 39.81 2.83
C ASN A 39 -21.41 38.83 3.53
N ALA A 40 -22.41 38.30 2.86
CA ALA A 40 -23.39 37.37 3.51
C ALA A 40 -22.74 36.03 3.94
N TYR A 41 -21.79 35.51 3.17
CA TYR A 41 -21.12 34.23 3.49
C TYR A 41 -20.14 34.32 4.66
N SER A 42 -19.50 35.50 4.88
CA SER A 42 -18.54 35.68 5.97
C SER A 42 -19.21 35.64 7.35
N ASN A 43 -20.42 36.20 7.48
CA ASN A 43 -21.08 36.33 8.76
C ASN A 43 -21.62 35.02 9.34
N ASP A 44 -22.02 34.08 8.47
CA ASP A 44 -22.52 32.77 8.89
C ASP A 44 -21.41 31.86 9.40
N THR A 45 -20.25 31.85 8.72
CA THR A 45 -19.07 31.06 9.15
C THR A 45 -18.59 31.50 10.53
N TYR A 46 -18.47 32.79 10.79
CA TYR A 46 -18.07 33.30 12.11
C TYR A 46 -19.08 32.97 13.19
N ARG A 47 -20.38 33.00 12.89
CA ARG A 47 -21.43 32.60 13.83
C ARG A 47 -21.28 31.11 14.21
N GLN A 48 -20.98 30.22 13.25
CA GLN A 48 -20.74 28.81 13.52
C GLN A 48 -19.45 28.59 14.33
N LEU A 49 -18.40 29.35 14.08
CA LEU A 49 -17.17 29.29 14.87
C LEU A 49 -17.39 29.76 16.32
N ASN A 50 -18.19 30.81 16.53
CA ASN A 50 -18.56 31.26 17.87
C ASN A 50 -19.36 30.18 18.60
N LEU A 51 -20.36 29.55 17.94
CA LEU A 51 -21.11 28.44 18.52
C LEU A 51 -20.19 27.27 18.92
N PHE A 52 -19.20 26.96 18.08
CA PHE A 52 -18.19 25.95 18.40
C PHE A 52 -17.38 26.35 19.65
N GLY A 53 -16.98 27.61 19.76
CA GLY A 53 -16.26 28.14 20.91
C GLY A 53 -17.09 28.04 22.19
N ASP A 54 -18.38 28.43 22.13
CA ASP A 54 -19.30 28.35 23.28
C ASP A 54 -19.48 26.91 23.77
N VAL A 55 -19.62 25.95 22.85
CA VAL A 55 -19.71 24.51 23.19
C VAL A 55 -18.39 24.03 23.81
N PHE A 56 -17.25 24.41 23.24
CA PHE A 56 -15.93 24.03 23.76
C PHE A 56 -15.73 24.52 25.20
N GLU A 57 -16.06 25.79 25.48
CA GLU A 57 -15.94 26.37 26.82
C GLU A 57 -16.86 25.68 27.82
N ARG A 58 -18.13 25.35 27.45
CA ARG A 58 -19.04 24.64 28.30
C ARG A 58 -18.56 23.23 28.64
N VAL A 59 -18.08 22.48 27.64
CA VAL A 59 -17.53 21.13 27.86
C VAL A 59 -16.35 21.20 28.82
N ARG A 60 -15.45 22.18 28.62
CA ARG A 60 -14.28 22.36 29.45
C ARG A 60 -14.66 22.68 30.91
N ALA A 61 -15.72 23.51 31.12
CA ALA A 61 -16.13 23.98 32.44
C ALA A 61 -17.06 23.02 33.20
N GLU A 62 -17.92 22.30 32.46
CA GLU A 62 -19.08 21.58 33.07
C GLU A 62 -19.00 20.06 32.93
N TYR A 63 -18.08 19.52 32.12
CA TYR A 63 -17.97 18.06 31.96
C TYR A 63 -17.55 17.40 33.29
N VAL A 64 -18.11 16.22 33.59
CA VAL A 64 -17.95 15.53 34.89
C VAL A 64 -16.49 15.18 35.24
N ASP A 65 -15.65 14.90 34.23
CA ASP A 65 -14.23 14.63 34.41
C ASP A 65 -13.38 15.76 33.78
N GLU A 66 -12.20 16.03 34.33
CA GLU A 66 -11.26 16.97 33.72
C GLU A 66 -10.78 16.47 32.36
N VAL A 67 -10.91 17.29 31.33
CA VAL A 67 -10.46 17.02 29.97
C VAL A 67 -9.51 18.12 29.49
N THR A 68 -8.36 17.74 28.97
CA THR A 68 -7.40 18.71 28.43
C THR A 68 -7.90 19.36 27.15
N ASP A 69 -7.58 20.63 26.93
CA ASP A 69 -7.89 21.38 25.71
C ASP A 69 -7.37 20.66 24.48
N GLN A 70 -6.15 20.10 24.54
CA GLN A 70 -5.57 19.32 23.47
C GLN A 70 -6.46 18.14 23.05
N ARG A 71 -6.97 17.37 24.00
CA ARG A 71 -7.84 16.21 23.73
C ARG A 71 -9.16 16.63 23.09
N LEU A 72 -9.76 17.74 23.56
CA LEU A 72 -11.00 18.28 22.98
C LEU A 72 -10.81 18.76 21.55
N ILE A 73 -9.74 19.51 21.30
CA ILE A 73 -9.41 20.04 19.95
C ILE A 73 -9.08 18.90 19.00
N GLU A 74 -8.24 17.93 19.39
CA GLU A 74 -7.93 16.76 18.57
C GLU A 74 -9.18 15.95 18.22
N ALA A 75 -10.08 15.76 19.19
CA ALA A 75 -11.35 15.06 18.98
C ALA A 75 -12.26 15.83 17.99
N ALA A 76 -12.36 17.14 18.12
CA ALA A 76 -13.15 18.00 17.23
C ALA A 76 -12.62 17.97 15.79
N ILE A 77 -11.30 18.14 15.60
CA ILE A 77 -10.65 18.06 14.30
C ILE A 77 -10.85 16.68 13.68
N ASN A 78 -10.66 15.62 14.47
CA ASN A 78 -10.85 14.26 13.98
C ASN A 78 -12.32 13.99 13.62
N GLY A 79 -13.28 14.48 14.43
CA GLY A 79 -14.70 14.41 14.13
C GLY A 79 -15.07 15.08 12.81
N MET A 80 -14.55 16.28 12.55
CA MET A 80 -14.72 16.98 11.29
C MET A 80 -14.18 16.18 10.11
N LEU A 81 -12.96 15.63 10.22
CA LEU A 81 -12.33 14.89 9.13
C LEU A 81 -13.03 13.56 8.86
N THR A 82 -13.38 12.81 9.90
CA THR A 82 -14.05 11.50 9.77
C THR A 82 -15.49 11.62 9.28
N SER A 83 -16.14 12.78 9.43
CA SER A 83 -17.46 13.05 8.87
C SER A 83 -17.46 13.18 7.33
N LEU A 84 -16.29 13.42 6.71
CA LEU A 84 -16.16 13.55 5.26
C LEU A 84 -16.15 12.19 4.56
N ASP A 85 -15.36 11.25 5.08
CA ASP A 85 -15.20 9.90 4.56
C ASP A 85 -14.42 9.02 5.57
N PRO A 86 -14.44 7.66 5.43
CA PRO A 86 -13.78 6.76 6.37
C PRO A 86 -12.24 6.76 6.30
N HIS A 87 -11.64 7.53 5.40
CA HIS A 87 -10.18 7.55 5.17
C HIS A 87 -9.53 8.87 5.57
N SER A 88 -10.32 9.94 5.71
CA SER A 88 -9.83 11.22 6.23
C SER A 88 -9.73 11.16 7.74
N SER A 89 -8.62 11.65 8.31
CA SER A 89 -8.37 11.60 9.76
C SER A 89 -7.29 12.57 10.21
N PHE A 90 -7.34 12.95 11.48
CA PHE A 90 -6.25 13.64 12.14
C PHE A 90 -5.14 12.64 12.53
N LEU A 91 -3.90 13.01 12.35
CA LEU A 91 -2.72 12.25 12.72
C LEU A 91 -1.98 12.99 13.83
N ASN A 92 -2.16 12.53 15.08
CA ASN A 92 -1.36 13.02 16.20
C ASN A 92 0.11 12.58 16.05
N ALA A 93 0.99 13.05 16.92
CA ALA A 93 2.44 12.84 16.83
C ALA A 93 2.83 11.35 16.68
N LYS A 94 2.17 10.47 17.45
CA LYS A 94 2.42 9.02 17.36
C LYS A 94 1.96 8.45 16.03
N SER A 95 0.72 8.74 15.61
CA SER A 95 0.13 8.21 14.37
C SER A 95 0.87 8.74 13.13
N PHE A 96 1.33 10.00 13.17
CA PHE A 96 2.11 10.60 12.09
C PHE A 96 3.51 9.96 11.99
N LYS A 97 4.17 9.71 13.12
CA LYS A 97 5.45 8.98 13.17
C LYS A 97 5.30 7.55 12.65
N ASP A 98 4.29 6.81 13.11
CA ASP A 98 4.02 5.43 12.67
C ASP A 98 3.75 5.38 11.17
N MET A 99 2.95 6.28 10.65
CA MET A 99 2.66 6.40 9.20
C MET A 99 3.93 6.68 8.40
N ARG A 100 4.82 7.58 8.87
CA ARG A 100 6.11 7.84 8.22
C ARG A 100 7.00 6.61 8.17
N VAL A 101 7.05 5.84 9.25
CA VAL A 101 7.80 4.56 9.31
C VAL A 101 7.24 3.57 8.29
N GLN A 102 5.92 3.37 8.26
CA GLN A 102 5.26 2.47 7.31
C GLN A 102 5.51 2.88 5.86
N THR A 103 5.41 4.19 5.58
CA THR A 103 5.59 4.75 4.24
C THR A 103 7.04 4.63 3.76
N LYS A 104 8.01 4.95 4.61
CA LYS A 104 9.44 4.77 4.28
C LYS A 104 9.82 3.30 4.18
N GLY A 105 9.10 2.42 4.88
CA GLY A 105 9.44 1.01 5.00
C GLY A 105 10.75 0.79 5.77
N GLU A 106 11.08 1.70 6.69
CA GLU A 106 12.27 1.62 7.52
C GLU A 106 12.05 2.29 8.87
N PHE A 107 12.74 1.79 9.90
CA PHE A 107 12.71 2.35 11.25
C PHE A 107 14.03 2.14 11.97
N GLY A 108 14.30 2.97 12.97
CA GLY A 108 15.43 2.77 13.87
C GLY A 108 15.13 1.67 14.88
N GLY A 109 15.99 0.65 14.94
CA GLY A 109 15.79 -0.50 15.81
C GLY A 109 16.94 -1.50 15.74
N ILE A 110 16.70 -2.70 16.27
CA ILE A 110 17.73 -3.76 16.36
C ILE A 110 17.55 -4.88 15.32
N GLY A 111 16.40 -4.96 14.63
CA GLY A 111 16.19 -5.91 13.54
C GLY A 111 15.96 -7.35 13.97
N ILE A 112 14.96 -7.58 14.80
CA ILE A 112 14.53 -8.91 15.23
C ILE A 112 13.02 -9.10 15.03
N GLU A 113 12.62 -10.32 14.70
CA GLU A 113 11.22 -10.74 14.71
C GLU A 113 10.92 -11.35 16.08
N VAL A 114 9.84 -10.89 16.72
CA VAL A 114 9.53 -11.24 18.10
C VAL A 114 8.08 -11.64 18.31
N THR A 115 7.85 -12.43 19.36
CA THR A 115 6.51 -12.76 19.88
C THR A 115 6.50 -12.67 21.40
N MET A 116 5.33 -12.80 22.03
CA MET A 116 5.22 -12.92 23.49
C MET A 116 5.12 -14.40 23.87
N GLU A 117 5.91 -14.80 24.88
CA GLU A 117 5.84 -16.12 25.48
C GLU A 117 6.00 -15.99 27.01
N ASN A 118 4.99 -16.40 27.76
CA ASN A 118 4.95 -16.32 29.25
C ASN A 118 5.29 -14.94 29.81
N GLY A 119 4.77 -13.86 29.20
CA GLY A 119 5.00 -12.48 29.63
C GLY A 119 6.38 -11.91 29.30
N LEU A 120 7.21 -12.65 28.56
CA LEU A 120 8.53 -12.22 28.06
C LEU A 120 8.52 -12.12 26.53
N ILE A 121 9.46 -11.38 25.98
CA ILE A 121 9.64 -11.32 24.52
C ILE A 121 10.56 -12.46 24.08
N LYS A 122 10.02 -13.32 23.22
CA LYS A 122 10.78 -14.37 22.56
C LYS A 122 11.25 -13.91 21.19
N VAL A 123 12.54 -14.03 20.93
CA VAL A 123 13.11 -13.86 19.60
C VAL A 123 12.69 -15.02 18.72
N VAL A 124 11.88 -14.74 17.70
CA VAL A 124 11.52 -15.73 16.68
C VAL A 124 12.68 -15.93 15.72
N SER A 125 13.26 -14.82 15.24
CA SER A 125 14.43 -14.81 14.38
C SER A 125 15.07 -13.42 14.37
N PRO A 126 16.39 -13.30 14.49
CA PRO A 126 17.08 -12.09 14.06
C PRO A 126 17.01 -11.96 12.54
N ILE A 127 16.94 -10.73 12.05
CA ILE A 127 16.98 -10.44 10.61
C ILE A 127 18.45 -10.34 10.20
N ASP A 128 18.86 -11.04 9.16
CA ASP A 128 20.22 -11.04 8.65
C ASP A 128 20.75 -9.61 8.43
N ASP A 129 22.04 -9.42 8.66
CA ASP A 129 22.77 -8.15 8.52
C ASP A 129 22.34 -7.01 9.46
N THR A 130 21.39 -7.24 10.36
CA THR A 130 20.93 -6.24 11.33
C THR A 130 21.75 -6.23 12.61
N PRO A 131 21.65 -5.15 13.45
CA PRO A 131 22.35 -5.07 14.72
C PRO A 131 22.08 -6.24 15.68
N GLY A 132 20.83 -6.74 15.73
CA GLY A 132 20.47 -7.87 16.58
C GLY A 132 21.16 -9.16 16.18
N ALA A 133 21.23 -9.46 14.88
CA ALA A 133 21.97 -10.61 14.36
C ALA A 133 23.46 -10.47 14.61
N LYS A 134 24.05 -9.30 14.37
CA LYS A 134 25.49 -9.02 14.62
C LYS A 134 25.86 -9.08 16.09
N ALA A 135 24.96 -8.74 16.99
CA ALA A 135 25.16 -8.85 18.44
C ALA A 135 25.04 -10.29 18.96
N GLY A 136 24.68 -11.26 18.11
CA GLY A 136 24.58 -12.66 18.47
C GLY A 136 23.25 -13.06 19.14
N LEU A 137 22.16 -12.33 18.89
CA LEU A 137 20.83 -12.82 19.23
C LEU A 137 20.48 -14.05 18.39
N GLU A 138 19.81 -15.02 19.01
CA GLU A 138 19.46 -16.30 18.38
C GLU A 138 17.96 -16.57 18.49
N PRO A 139 17.39 -17.38 17.57
CA PRO A 139 16.03 -17.86 17.71
C PRO A 139 15.82 -18.60 19.03
N GLY A 140 14.77 -18.27 19.76
CA GLY A 140 14.46 -18.83 21.08
C GLY A 140 14.94 -18.02 22.27
N ASP A 141 15.79 -17.01 22.08
CA ASP A 141 16.20 -16.10 23.15
C ASP A 141 14.99 -15.42 23.79
N LEU A 142 14.97 -15.33 25.12
CA LEU A 142 13.96 -14.61 25.88
C LEU A 142 14.54 -13.30 26.39
N ILE A 143 14.01 -12.19 25.92
CA ILE A 143 14.38 -10.86 26.41
C ILE A 143 13.56 -10.59 27.67
N THR A 144 14.24 -10.29 28.77
CA THR A 144 13.64 -10.09 30.09
C THR A 144 13.63 -8.63 30.53
N HIS A 145 14.59 -7.85 30.04
CA HIS A 145 14.77 -6.43 30.40
C HIS A 145 15.14 -5.59 29.16
N LEU A 146 14.69 -4.33 29.17
CA LEU A 146 15.11 -3.28 28.22
C LEU A 146 15.64 -2.10 29.03
N ASN A 147 16.90 -1.71 28.83
CA ASN A 147 17.58 -0.65 29.60
C ASN A 147 17.39 -0.79 31.13
N SER A 148 17.54 -2.01 31.65
CA SER A 148 17.33 -2.37 33.06
C SER A 148 15.86 -2.36 33.54
N GLU A 149 14.89 -2.00 32.70
CA GLU A 149 13.46 -2.08 33.00
C GLU A 149 12.93 -3.47 32.64
N ALA A 150 12.20 -4.11 33.57
CA ALA A 150 11.61 -5.42 33.33
C ALA A 150 10.49 -5.36 32.27
N ILE A 151 10.44 -6.37 31.41
CA ILE A 151 9.41 -6.46 30.36
C ILE A 151 8.09 -7.00 30.90
N LEU A 152 8.12 -7.72 32.02
CA LEU A 152 6.94 -8.34 32.59
C LEU A 152 5.83 -7.31 32.82
N GLY A 153 4.62 -7.59 32.29
CA GLY A 153 3.48 -6.67 32.35
C GLY A 153 3.33 -5.75 31.14
N LEU A 154 4.31 -5.69 30.24
CA LEU A 154 4.18 -4.96 28.97
C LEU A 154 3.46 -5.81 27.92
N THR A 155 2.68 -5.14 27.07
CA THR A 155 2.19 -5.75 25.83
C THR A 155 3.34 -5.85 24.80
N LEU A 156 3.23 -6.76 23.83
CA LEU A 156 4.21 -6.88 22.74
C LEU A 156 4.46 -5.53 22.05
N ARG A 157 3.39 -4.76 21.80
CA ARG A 157 3.49 -3.45 21.16
C ARG A 157 4.32 -2.45 21.98
N GLN A 158 4.04 -2.36 23.29
CA GLN A 158 4.79 -1.47 24.18
C GLN A 158 6.29 -1.84 24.23
N ALA A 159 6.58 -3.13 24.31
CA ALA A 159 7.96 -3.60 24.32
C ALA A 159 8.66 -3.35 22.96
N VAL A 160 7.98 -3.57 21.84
CA VAL A 160 8.51 -3.22 20.50
C VAL A 160 8.74 -1.72 20.37
N ASP A 161 7.82 -0.88 20.85
CA ASP A 161 7.97 0.58 20.83
C ASP A 161 9.21 1.02 21.63
N LYS A 162 9.52 0.37 22.78
CA LYS A 162 10.74 0.60 23.58
C LYS A 162 12.01 0.09 22.89
N MET A 163 11.96 -1.02 22.16
CA MET A 163 13.10 -1.54 21.40
C MET A 163 13.42 -0.65 20.19
N ARG A 164 12.43 0.02 19.60
CA ARG A 164 12.65 1.03 18.57
C ARG A 164 13.20 2.31 19.18
N GLY A 165 13.84 3.13 18.37
CA GLY A 165 14.37 4.42 18.79
C GLY A 165 15.26 5.06 17.73
N PRO A 166 15.85 6.24 18.03
CA PRO A 166 16.78 6.91 17.13
C PRO A 166 17.94 6.02 16.71
N VAL A 167 18.30 6.14 15.42
CA VAL A 167 19.46 5.45 14.87
C VAL A 167 20.72 5.97 15.54
N GLY A 168 21.61 5.06 15.94
CA GLY A 168 22.87 5.40 16.61
C GLY A 168 22.79 5.36 18.13
N GLU A 169 21.60 5.38 18.74
CA GLU A 169 21.45 5.18 20.19
C GLU A 169 21.58 3.70 20.57
N GLU A 170 22.08 3.47 21.76
CA GLU A 170 22.22 2.13 22.31
C GLU A 170 20.97 1.68 23.07
N ILE A 171 20.73 0.38 23.08
CA ILE A 171 19.78 -0.30 23.94
C ILE A 171 20.46 -1.48 24.60
N VAL A 172 20.22 -1.67 25.89
CA VAL A 172 20.73 -2.81 26.66
C VAL A 172 19.60 -3.82 26.84
N LEU A 173 19.81 -5.04 26.36
CA LEU A 173 18.87 -6.15 26.50
C LEU A 173 19.37 -7.11 27.59
N GLY A 174 18.49 -7.45 28.55
CA GLY A 174 18.69 -8.61 29.40
C GLY A 174 18.17 -9.85 28.68
N VAL A 175 19.04 -10.81 28.41
CA VAL A 175 18.71 -12.00 27.61
C VAL A 175 18.84 -13.26 28.45
N ARG A 176 17.89 -14.17 28.33
CA ARG A 176 17.93 -15.54 28.85
C ARG A 176 17.90 -16.51 27.68
N ARG A 177 18.92 -17.34 27.58
CA ARG A 177 19.05 -18.40 26.59
C ARG A 177 19.14 -19.74 27.30
N GLU A 178 18.54 -20.76 26.74
CA GLU A 178 18.57 -22.11 27.31
C GLU A 178 20.02 -22.63 27.42
N GLY A 179 20.38 -23.21 28.56
CA GLY A 179 21.73 -23.74 28.81
C GLY A 179 22.81 -22.71 29.12
N ILE A 180 22.48 -21.41 29.17
CA ILE A 180 23.44 -20.33 29.43
C ILE A 180 22.93 -19.45 30.57
N LYS A 181 23.86 -18.93 31.41
CA LYS A 181 23.49 -17.93 32.44
C LYS A 181 22.96 -16.67 31.77
N PRO A 182 21.92 -16.01 32.37
CA PRO A 182 21.42 -14.76 31.83
C PRO A 182 22.54 -13.74 31.61
N PHE A 183 22.50 -13.05 30.47
CA PHE A 183 23.55 -12.11 30.06
C PHE A 183 22.93 -10.82 29.53
N LYS A 184 23.76 -9.78 29.39
CA LYS A 184 23.35 -8.50 28.80
C LYS A 184 23.97 -8.33 27.42
N LEU A 185 23.20 -7.76 26.49
CA LEU A 185 23.67 -7.35 25.18
C LEU A 185 23.41 -5.86 25.00
N THR A 186 24.45 -5.10 24.70
CA THR A 186 24.34 -3.70 24.29
C THR A 186 24.32 -3.65 22.77
N ILE A 187 23.27 -3.11 22.21
CA ILE A 187 23.04 -3.08 20.75
C ILE A 187 22.81 -1.65 20.32
N LYS A 188 23.61 -1.17 19.36
CA LYS A 188 23.42 0.15 18.74
C LYS A 188 22.35 0.04 17.67
N ARG A 189 21.27 0.84 17.78
CA ARG A 189 20.17 0.84 16.80
C ARG A 189 20.66 1.29 15.44
N ALA A 190 20.16 0.63 14.39
CA ALA A 190 20.42 0.99 13.00
C ALA A 190 19.10 1.12 12.22
N ILE A 191 19.17 1.56 10.97
CA ILE A 191 18.04 1.55 10.06
C ILE A 191 17.69 0.11 9.70
N ILE A 192 16.50 -0.33 10.07
CA ILE A 192 15.95 -1.64 9.73
C ILE A 192 14.98 -1.46 8.57
N LYS A 193 15.24 -2.08 7.44
CA LYS A 193 14.40 -2.04 6.24
C LYS A 193 13.33 -3.13 6.32
N ILE A 194 12.08 -2.73 6.14
CA ILE A 194 10.93 -3.65 6.09
C ILE A 194 10.80 -4.14 4.65
N SER A 195 11.13 -5.40 4.40
CA SER A 195 10.93 -5.98 3.07
C SER A 195 9.44 -6.09 2.76
N SER A 196 8.98 -5.31 1.80
CA SER A 196 7.61 -5.38 1.26
C SER A 196 7.48 -6.37 0.10
N VAL A 197 8.59 -6.90 -0.41
CA VAL A 197 8.63 -7.85 -1.52
C VAL A 197 9.28 -9.14 -1.06
N ARG A 198 8.55 -10.24 -1.20
CA ARG A 198 9.06 -11.61 -1.02
C ARG A 198 9.04 -12.31 -2.37
N TYR A 199 10.03 -13.11 -2.68
CA TYR A 199 10.10 -13.80 -3.96
C TYR A 199 10.81 -15.15 -3.84
N GLU A 200 10.39 -16.10 -4.67
CA GLU A 200 11.01 -17.40 -4.81
C GLU A 200 10.65 -18.03 -6.16
N ALA A 201 11.43 -18.97 -6.63
CA ALA A 201 11.12 -19.71 -7.84
C ALA A 201 10.23 -20.93 -7.51
N ILE A 202 9.11 -21.05 -8.24
CA ILE A 202 8.25 -22.25 -8.25
C ILE A 202 8.52 -22.97 -9.55
N GLU A 203 9.43 -23.94 -9.52
CA GLU A 203 9.93 -24.61 -10.73
C GLU A 203 10.52 -23.57 -11.71
N ASP A 204 9.90 -23.39 -12.88
CA ASP A 204 10.26 -22.45 -13.95
C ASP A 204 9.48 -21.12 -13.91
N ILE A 205 8.74 -20.86 -12.84
CA ILE A 205 7.92 -19.65 -12.65
C ILE A 205 8.49 -18.78 -11.53
N GLY A 206 8.64 -17.50 -11.79
CA GLY A 206 8.99 -16.51 -10.76
C GLY A 206 7.75 -16.11 -9.95
N TYR A 207 7.73 -16.40 -8.65
CA TYR A 207 6.69 -15.95 -7.73
C TYR A 207 7.15 -14.73 -6.95
N ILE A 208 6.38 -13.65 -7.00
CA ILE A 208 6.64 -12.38 -6.31
C ILE A 208 5.40 -12.01 -5.50
N ARG A 209 5.56 -11.85 -4.20
CA ARG A 209 4.51 -11.33 -3.32
C ARG A 209 4.86 -9.94 -2.83
N ILE A 210 3.98 -8.97 -3.11
CA ILE A 210 4.06 -7.62 -2.56
C ILE A 210 3.03 -7.52 -1.42
N THR A 211 3.51 -7.29 -0.19
CA THR A 211 2.65 -7.25 1.00
C THR A 211 2.12 -5.86 1.30
N THR A 212 2.81 -4.81 0.84
CA THR A 212 2.43 -3.39 0.95
C THR A 212 3.27 -2.57 -0.03
N PHE A 213 2.83 -1.35 -0.35
CA PHE A 213 3.59 -0.42 -1.19
C PHE A 213 4.27 0.64 -0.34
N ASN A 214 5.55 0.43 0.01
CA ASN A 214 6.41 1.39 0.70
C ASN A 214 7.60 1.80 -0.20
N ALA A 215 8.45 2.72 0.26
CA ALA A 215 9.58 3.23 -0.53
C ALA A 215 10.60 2.15 -0.97
N GLN A 216 10.57 0.94 -0.39
CA GLN A 216 11.47 -0.16 -0.73
C GLN A 216 10.89 -1.11 -1.81
N THR A 217 9.60 -0.95 -2.18
CA THR A 217 8.88 -1.93 -3.01
C THR A 217 9.46 -2.05 -4.41
N THR A 218 9.68 -0.94 -5.10
CA THR A 218 10.26 -0.95 -6.46
C THR A 218 11.65 -1.57 -6.49
N LEU A 219 12.49 -1.26 -5.50
CA LEU A 219 13.83 -1.82 -5.39
C LEU A 219 13.77 -3.34 -5.13
N GLY A 220 12.87 -3.77 -4.25
CA GLY A 220 12.64 -5.19 -3.97
C GLY A 220 12.17 -5.96 -5.20
N LEU A 221 11.24 -5.38 -5.98
CA LEU A 221 10.76 -5.98 -7.21
C LEU A 221 11.87 -6.11 -8.28
N LYS A 222 12.64 -5.05 -8.49
CA LYS A 222 13.80 -5.10 -9.43
C LYS A 222 14.82 -6.15 -9.01
N LYS A 223 15.09 -6.29 -7.71
CA LYS A 223 15.96 -7.34 -7.18
C LYS A 223 15.40 -8.74 -7.46
N ALA A 224 14.10 -8.96 -7.27
CA ALA A 224 13.43 -10.23 -7.57
C ALA A 224 13.57 -10.61 -9.04
N LEU A 225 13.25 -9.70 -9.97
CA LEU A 225 13.36 -9.93 -11.42
C LEU A 225 14.80 -10.23 -11.85
N LYS A 226 15.79 -9.49 -11.33
CA LYS A 226 17.21 -9.75 -11.58
C LYS A 226 17.62 -11.15 -11.09
N ASN A 227 17.13 -11.56 -9.92
CA ASN A 227 17.42 -12.87 -9.34
C ASN A 227 16.86 -13.99 -10.23
N PHE A 228 15.60 -13.88 -10.67
CA PHE A 228 15.00 -14.88 -11.56
C PHE A 228 15.72 -14.97 -12.90
N LYS A 229 16.13 -13.85 -13.48
CA LYS A 229 16.93 -13.85 -14.72
C LYS A 229 18.24 -14.63 -14.54
N GLY A 230 18.88 -14.53 -13.37
CA GLY A 230 20.10 -15.29 -13.06
C GLY A 230 19.84 -16.76 -12.74
N GLN A 231 18.74 -17.08 -12.05
CA GLN A 231 18.42 -18.42 -11.54
C GLN A 231 17.71 -19.31 -12.60
N LEU A 232 16.73 -18.76 -13.31
CA LEU A 232 15.89 -19.48 -14.26
C LEU A 232 16.33 -19.26 -15.72
N GLY A 233 16.92 -18.10 -16.02
CA GLY A 233 17.43 -17.80 -17.35
C GLY A 233 16.36 -17.96 -18.43
N ARG A 234 16.67 -18.76 -19.47
CA ARG A 234 15.77 -19.03 -20.60
C ARG A 234 14.64 -20.02 -20.28
N GLU A 235 14.74 -20.75 -19.18
CA GLU A 235 13.73 -21.71 -18.75
C GLU A 235 12.53 -21.04 -18.08
N GLN A 236 12.63 -19.75 -17.77
CA GLN A 236 11.54 -19.02 -17.15
C GLN A 236 10.34 -18.89 -18.09
N VAL A 237 9.20 -19.48 -17.70
CA VAL A 237 7.97 -19.49 -18.51
C VAL A 237 6.98 -18.41 -18.14
N GLY A 238 7.12 -17.77 -16.97
CA GLY A 238 6.21 -16.71 -16.54
C GLY A 238 6.49 -16.17 -15.16
N LEU A 239 5.63 -15.20 -14.76
CA LEU A 239 5.67 -14.53 -13.46
C LEU A 239 4.29 -14.58 -12.79
N ILE A 240 4.27 -14.80 -11.47
CA ILE A 240 3.09 -14.60 -10.62
C ILE A 240 3.36 -13.40 -9.70
N LEU A 241 2.51 -12.38 -9.80
CA LEU A 241 2.53 -11.21 -8.92
C LEU A 241 1.38 -11.35 -7.92
N ASP A 242 1.68 -11.72 -6.67
CA ASP A 242 0.69 -11.89 -5.61
C ASP A 242 0.47 -10.61 -4.83
N LEU A 243 -0.70 -10.00 -5.03
CA LEU A 243 -1.19 -8.78 -4.36
C LEU A 243 -2.31 -9.11 -3.35
N ARG A 244 -2.58 -10.37 -3.05
CA ARG A 244 -3.61 -10.76 -2.09
C ARG A 244 -3.27 -10.25 -0.69
N ASN A 245 -4.30 -9.75 0.02
CA ASN A 245 -4.16 -9.15 1.35
C ASN A 245 -3.16 -7.98 1.41
N ASN A 246 -2.97 -7.27 0.29
CA ASN A 246 -2.15 -6.06 0.22
C ASN A 246 -3.07 -4.83 0.24
N PRO A 247 -3.14 -4.07 1.37
CA PRO A 247 -4.03 -2.92 1.52
C PRO A 247 -3.62 -1.70 0.70
N GLY A 248 -2.53 -1.80 -0.08
CA GLY A 248 -1.97 -0.71 -0.86
C GLY A 248 -0.78 -0.03 -0.20
N GLY A 249 -0.71 1.29 -0.31
CA GLY A 249 0.37 2.13 0.21
C GLY A 249 0.66 3.31 -0.71
N LEU A 250 1.93 3.58 -0.98
CA LEU A 250 2.37 4.73 -1.77
C LEU A 250 1.94 4.66 -3.24
N LEU A 251 1.26 5.70 -3.71
CA LEU A 251 0.86 5.86 -5.11
C LEU A 251 2.06 5.78 -6.07
N ASN A 252 3.16 6.48 -5.76
CA ASN A 252 4.35 6.48 -6.60
C ASN A 252 4.96 5.08 -6.74
N GLN A 253 4.83 4.22 -5.73
CA GLN A 253 5.29 2.84 -5.81
C GLN A 253 4.36 1.96 -6.67
N ALA A 254 3.04 2.19 -6.62
CA ALA A 254 2.12 1.52 -7.57
C ALA A 254 2.44 1.90 -9.01
N ILE A 255 2.70 3.20 -9.26
CA ILE A 255 3.09 3.70 -10.58
C ILE A 255 4.38 3.03 -11.05
N THR A 256 5.44 3.05 -10.23
CA THR A 256 6.74 2.49 -10.64
C THR A 256 6.72 0.96 -10.76
N VAL A 257 5.89 0.26 -9.97
CA VAL A 257 5.67 -1.18 -10.10
C VAL A 257 4.93 -1.51 -11.41
N SER A 258 3.90 -0.73 -11.77
CA SER A 258 3.21 -0.90 -13.05
C SER A 258 4.13 -0.61 -14.24
N ASP A 259 4.91 0.46 -14.14
CA ASP A 259 5.89 0.90 -15.14
C ASP A 259 6.95 -0.18 -15.46
N ILE A 260 7.33 -0.99 -14.48
CA ILE A 260 8.27 -2.11 -14.66
C ILE A 260 7.76 -3.16 -15.67
N PHE A 261 6.44 -3.29 -15.80
CA PHE A 261 5.81 -4.30 -16.66
C PHE A 261 5.17 -3.73 -17.93
N LEU A 262 5.19 -2.41 -18.11
CA LEU A 262 4.58 -1.73 -19.25
C LEU A 262 5.64 -0.99 -20.06
N ASP A 263 5.49 -0.97 -21.37
CA ASP A 263 6.36 -0.20 -22.28
C ASP A 263 5.76 1.16 -22.65
N TYR A 264 4.45 1.32 -22.56
CA TYR A 264 3.73 2.54 -22.94
C TYR A 264 2.31 2.56 -22.35
N GLY A 265 1.65 3.68 -22.54
CA GLY A 265 0.25 3.89 -22.16
C GLY A 265 0.06 4.50 -20.78
N GLU A 266 -1.17 4.89 -20.46
CA GLU A 266 -1.53 5.45 -19.18
C GLU A 266 -1.48 4.35 -18.09
N ILE A 267 -0.94 4.65 -16.93
CA ILE A 267 -0.96 3.75 -15.76
C ILE A 267 -2.17 4.04 -14.90
N VAL A 268 -2.39 5.31 -14.59
CA VAL A 268 -3.47 5.77 -13.72
C VAL A 268 -3.74 7.24 -13.95
N SER A 269 -5.00 7.66 -13.83
CA SER A 269 -5.34 9.07 -13.70
C SER A 269 -5.98 9.38 -12.35
N THR A 270 -5.80 10.63 -11.90
CA THR A 270 -6.42 11.14 -10.67
C THR A 270 -7.25 12.38 -10.99
N ARG A 271 -8.45 12.45 -10.40
CA ARG A 271 -9.35 13.59 -10.56
C ARG A 271 -9.83 14.06 -9.20
N GLY A 272 -9.59 15.33 -8.90
CA GLY A 272 -10.04 16.02 -7.69
C GLY A 272 -11.30 16.83 -7.90
N ARG A 273 -11.56 17.77 -6.97
CA ARG A 273 -12.66 18.74 -7.08
C ARG A 273 -12.44 19.70 -8.25
N ASP A 274 -11.19 20.05 -8.50
CA ASP A 274 -10.79 20.95 -9.57
C ASP A 274 -10.39 20.10 -10.80
N PRO A 275 -11.16 20.17 -11.91
CA PRO A 275 -10.86 19.41 -13.13
C PRO A 275 -9.51 19.77 -13.76
N GLU A 276 -9.03 21.00 -13.59
CA GLU A 276 -7.75 21.45 -14.16
C GLU A 276 -6.54 20.79 -13.47
N LYS A 277 -6.74 20.29 -12.24
CA LYS A 277 -5.74 19.54 -11.48
C LYS A 277 -5.80 18.03 -11.71
N ALA A 278 -6.55 17.58 -12.71
CA ALA A 278 -6.52 16.17 -13.11
C ALA A 278 -5.12 15.79 -13.60
N SER A 279 -4.62 14.66 -13.12
CA SER A 279 -3.28 14.16 -13.51
C SER A 279 -3.43 12.82 -14.19
N ARG A 280 -2.68 12.62 -15.29
CA ARG A 280 -2.52 11.34 -15.98
C ARG A 280 -1.06 10.94 -15.93
N ILE A 281 -0.79 9.71 -15.58
CA ILE A 281 0.56 9.19 -15.44
C ILE A 281 0.74 8.05 -16.40
N TYR A 282 1.81 8.12 -17.19
CA TYR A 282 2.11 7.20 -18.29
C TYR A 282 3.33 6.35 -17.98
N ALA A 283 3.34 5.15 -18.56
CA ALA A 283 4.50 4.26 -18.53
C ALA A 283 5.62 4.78 -19.41
N LYS A 284 6.84 4.43 -19.03
CA LYS A 284 8.07 4.68 -19.79
C LYS A 284 8.52 3.39 -20.45
N PRO A 285 9.17 3.45 -21.64
CA PRO A 285 9.69 2.26 -22.29
C PRO A 285 10.62 1.45 -21.39
N GLY A 286 10.46 0.13 -21.36
CA GLY A 286 11.36 -0.76 -20.66
C GLY A 286 10.71 -1.83 -19.79
N ASP A 287 9.90 -2.74 -20.37
CA ASP A 287 9.39 -3.93 -19.68
C ASP A 287 10.54 -4.82 -19.18
N LEU A 288 10.78 -4.79 -17.87
CA LEU A 288 11.85 -5.58 -17.24
C LEU A 288 11.55 -7.09 -17.17
N SER A 289 10.30 -7.49 -17.42
CA SER A 289 9.93 -8.91 -17.52
C SER A 289 10.17 -9.50 -18.91
N ALA A 290 10.65 -8.68 -19.86
CA ALA A 290 10.96 -9.10 -21.22
C ALA A 290 9.79 -9.83 -21.93
N GLY A 291 8.56 -9.35 -21.74
CA GLY A 291 7.36 -9.92 -22.36
C GLY A 291 6.92 -11.27 -21.79
N LEU A 292 7.47 -11.74 -20.69
CA LEU A 292 7.01 -12.97 -20.02
C LEU A 292 5.52 -12.87 -19.68
N PRO A 293 4.73 -13.96 -19.80
CA PRO A 293 3.37 -14.02 -19.31
C PRO A 293 3.30 -13.72 -17.80
N ILE A 294 2.31 -12.92 -17.39
CA ILE A 294 2.12 -12.52 -16.00
C ILE A 294 0.71 -12.89 -15.54
N VAL A 295 0.61 -13.50 -14.37
CA VAL A 295 -0.65 -13.67 -13.63
C VAL A 295 -0.58 -12.82 -12.37
N VAL A 296 -1.57 -11.96 -12.15
CA VAL A 296 -1.71 -11.18 -10.92
C VAL A 296 -2.79 -11.80 -10.05
N LEU A 297 -2.43 -12.13 -8.81
CA LEU A 297 -3.37 -12.66 -7.83
C LEU A 297 -3.94 -11.52 -6.98
N ILE A 298 -5.27 -11.42 -6.90
CA ILE A 298 -5.99 -10.46 -6.06
C ILE A 298 -7.07 -11.13 -5.23
N ASN A 299 -7.49 -10.46 -4.15
CA ASN A 299 -8.64 -10.85 -3.33
C ASN A 299 -9.28 -9.61 -2.67
N THR A 300 -10.28 -9.81 -1.82
CA THR A 300 -10.96 -8.73 -1.08
C THR A 300 -10.04 -7.90 -0.17
N GLY A 301 -8.86 -8.39 0.17
CA GLY A 301 -7.83 -7.65 0.90
C GLY A 301 -6.88 -6.84 0.00
N SER A 302 -7.01 -6.93 -1.33
CA SER A 302 -6.24 -6.13 -2.29
C SER A 302 -6.91 -4.78 -2.48
N ALA A 303 -6.24 -3.67 -2.09
CA ALA A 303 -6.85 -2.35 -2.08
C ALA A 303 -5.91 -1.25 -2.62
N SER A 304 -6.48 -0.13 -3.11
CA SER A 304 -5.76 1.11 -3.43
C SER A 304 -4.61 0.90 -4.43
N ALA A 305 -3.34 1.04 -4.01
CA ALA A 305 -2.14 0.83 -4.85
C ALA A 305 -2.13 -0.55 -5.53
N SER A 306 -2.60 -1.60 -4.85
CA SER A 306 -2.75 -2.94 -5.46
C SER A 306 -3.75 -2.94 -6.60
N GLU A 307 -4.84 -2.19 -6.47
CA GLU A 307 -5.88 -2.06 -7.49
C GLU A 307 -5.42 -1.22 -8.68
N ILE A 308 -4.55 -0.23 -8.44
CA ILE A 308 -3.89 0.54 -9.51
C ILE A 308 -3.04 -0.39 -10.37
N VAL A 309 -2.16 -1.21 -9.73
CA VAL A 309 -1.30 -2.16 -10.46
C VAL A 309 -2.12 -3.19 -11.21
N ALA A 310 -3.10 -3.82 -10.54
CA ALA A 310 -3.95 -4.83 -11.17
C ALA A 310 -4.76 -4.24 -12.33
N GLY A 311 -5.38 -3.06 -12.14
CA GLY A 311 -6.20 -2.38 -13.15
C GLY A 311 -5.36 -1.90 -14.35
N ALA A 312 -4.16 -1.36 -14.11
CA ALA A 312 -3.27 -0.94 -15.19
C ALA A 312 -2.84 -2.14 -16.05
N LEU A 313 -2.38 -3.23 -15.42
CA LEU A 313 -1.94 -4.42 -16.14
C LEU A 313 -3.11 -5.15 -16.85
N GLN A 314 -4.33 -5.12 -16.27
CA GLN A 314 -5.53 -5.66 -16.88
C GLN A 314 -5.94 -4.87 -18.13
N ASP A 315 -6.10 -3.54 -18.00
CA ASP A 315 -6.58 -2.69 -19.09
C ASP A 315 -5.61 -2.70 -20.30
N HIS A 316 -4.30 -2.82 -20.04
CA HIS A 316 -3.28 -3.02 -21.09
C HIS A 316 -3.18 -4.46 -21.58
N LYS A 317 -3.98 -5.41 -21.05
CA LYS A 317 -3.88 -6.85 -21.37
C LYS A 317 -2.46 -7.40 -21.17
N ARG A 318 -1.70 -6.78 -20.26
CA ARG A 318 -0.33 -7.17 -19.96
C ARG A 318 -0.26 -8.36 -19.00
N ALA A 319 -1.27 -8.51 -18.14
CA ALA A 319 -1.37 -9.62 -17.20
C ALA A 319 -2.80 -10.16 -17.16
N ILE A 320 -2.94 -11.41 -16.78
CA ILE A 320 -4.22 -12.04 -16.45
C ILE A 320 -4.46 -11.85 -14.95
N ILE A 321 -5.57 -11.25 -14.59
CA ILE A 321 -5.95 -11.05 -13.19
C ILE A 321 -6.76 -12.26 -12.73
N LEU A 322 -6.31 -12.92 -11.65
CA LEU A 322 -6.89 -14.15 -11.13
C LEU A 322 -7.19 -14.02 -9.64
N GLY A 323 -8.30 -14.56 -9.18
CA GLY A 323 -8.69 -14.60 -7.77
C GLY A 323 -10.12 -14.16 -7.54
N THR A 324 -10.36 -13.32 -6.55
CA THR A 324 -11.68 -12.75 -6.23
C THR A 324 -11.66 -11.24 -6.33
N GLN A 325 -12.87 -10.64 -6.39
CA GLN A 325 -13.07 -9.19 -6.42
C GLN A 325 -12.17 -8.48 -5.41
N SER A 326 -11.53 -7.38 -5.81
CA SER A 326 -10.75 -6.54 -4.91
C SER A 326 -11.62 -5.64 -4.02
N PHE A 327 -11.03 -4.88 -3.12
CA PHE A 327 -11.72 -4.11 -2.08
C PHE A 327 -12.55 -2.94 -2.63
N GLY A 328 -12.06 -2.23 -3.64
CA GLY A 328 -12.75 -1.06 -4.20
C GLY A 328 -12.40 0.27 -3.53
N LYS A 329 -11.13 0.47 -3.16
CA LYS A 329 -10.65 1.76 -2.64
C LYS A 329 -10.07 2.62 -3.76
N GLY A 330 -10.90 3.45 -4.37
CA GLY A 330 -10.51 4.37 -5.45
C GLY A 330 -10.18 5.79 -4.99
N SER A 331 -10.03 6.06 -3.68
CA SER A 331 -9.74 7.39 -3.13
C SER A 331 -8.25 7.63 -2.90
N VAL A 332 -7.80 8.85 -3.23
CA VAL A 332 -6.42 9.34 -3.00
C VAL A 332 -6.38 10.13 -1.70
N GLN A 333 -5.56 9.71 -0.75
CA GLN A 333 -5.29 10.47 0.46
C GLN A 333 -4.00 11.27 0.31
N THR A 334 -4.10 12.57 0.61
CA THR A 334 -2.94 13.48 0.75
C THR A 334 -2.65 13.68 2.23
N ILE A 335 -1.38 13.57 2.58
CA ILE A 335 -0.91 13.89 3.93
C ILE A 335 -0.50 15.35 3.92
N VAL A 336 -1.21 16.15 4.70
CA VAL A 336 -0.94 17.60 4.86
C VAL A 336 -0.37 17.81 6.25
N PRO A 337 0.95 18.07 6.39
CA PRO A 337 1.55 18.43 7.66
C PRO A 337 0.91 19.73 8.18
N LEU A 338 0.49 19.74 9.43
CA LEU A 338 -0.01 20.94 10.12
C LEU A 338 1.09 21.56 10.96
N THR A 339 1.91 20.72 11.58
CA THR A 339 3.15 21.10 12.27
C THR A 339 4.24 20.04 11.97
N SER A 340 5.40 20.17 12.63
CA SER A 340 6.47 19.14 12.57
C SER A 340 6.04 17.77 13.11
N GLU A 341 5.02 17.75 13.98
CA GLU A 341 4.63 16.57 14.75
C GLU A 341 3.25 16.03 14.37
N VAL A 342 2.34 16.85 13.87
CA VAL A 342 0.96 16.46 13.56
C VAL A 342 0.62 16.76 12.09
N ALA A 343 -0.29 15.96 11.53
CA ALA A 343 -0.75 16.11 10.16
C ALA A 343 -2.24 15.77 10.04
N MET A 344 -2.84 16.14 8.93
CA MET A 344 -4.12 15.56 8.51
C MET A 344 -3.93 14.69 7.28
N ARG A 345 -4.66 13.59 7.25
CA ARG A 345 -4.85 12.75 6.08
C ARG A 345 -6.20 13.11 5.49
N LEU A 346 -6.21 13.61 4.27
CA LEU A 346 -7.40 14.12 3.61
C LEU A 346 -7.59 13.46 2.24
N THR A 347 -8.79 13.01 1.93
CA THR A 347 -9.14 12.55 0.59
C THR A 347 -9.27 13.73 -0.35
N THR A 348 -8.38 13.80 -1.35
CA THR A 348 -8.29 14.94 -2.27
C THR A 348 -8.67 14.61 -3.70
N SER A 349 -8.65 13.32 -4.08
CA SER A 349 -8.93 12.88 -5.46
C SER A 349 -9.44 11.44 -5.50
N ARG A 350 -9.82 10.98 -6.70
CA ARG A 350 -10.15 9.59 -7.00
C ARG A 350 -9.25 9.06 -8.10
N TYR A 351 -8.96 7.74 -8.04
CA TYR A 351 -8.24 7.02 -9.08
C TYR A 351 -9.16 6.53 -10.18
N TYR A 352 -8.61 6.50 -11.38
CA TYR A 352 -9.23 5.89 -12.56
C TYR A 352 -8.20 5.03 -13.27
N THR A 353 -8.60 3.86 -13.74
CA THR A 353 -7.75 2.97 -14.54
C THR A 353 -7.53 3.56 -15.94
N PRO A 354 -6.58 3.04 -16.74
CA PRO A 354 -6.32 3.50 -18.11
C PRO A 354 -7.58 3.56 -18.99
N SER A 355 -8.50 2.62 -18.83
CA SER A 355 -9.80 2.62 -19.55
C SER A 355 -10.78 3.66 -19.03
N GLY A 356 -10.44 4.43 -17.99
CA GLY A 356 -11.31 5.44 -17.38
C GLY A 356 -12.30 4.89 -16.35
N ARG A 357 -12.22 3.61 -15.98
CA ARG A 357 -13.08 3.01 -14.94
C ARG A 357 -12.73 3.57 -13.57
N SER A 358 -13.74 3.90 -12.77
CA SER A 358 -13.54 4.24 -11.36
C SER A 358 -13.34 2.96 -10.54
N ILE A 359 -12.33 2.94 -9.69
CA ILE A 359 -12.09 1.84 -8.76
C ILE A 359 -13.01 1.93 -7.52
N GLN A 360 -13.49 3.15 -7.20
CA GLN A 360 -14.23 3.42 -5.97
C GLN A 360 -15.53 2.59 -5.87
N LYS A 361 -15.66 1.80 -4.82
CA LYS A 361 -16.75 0.86 -4.49
C LYS A 361 -16.87 -0.35 -5.42
N THR A 362 -16.23 -0.34 -6.58
CA THR A 362 -16.32 -1.42 -7.57
C THR A 362 -15.10 -2.34 -7.53
N GLY A 363 -13.90 -1.80 -7.25
CA GLY A 363 -12.67 -2.57 -7.29
C GLY A 363 -12.29 -3.06 -8.68
N ILE A 364 -11.42 -4.04 -8.71
CA ILE A 364 -10.98 -4.77 -9.90
C ILE A 364 -11.62 -6.15 -9.90
N THR A 365 -12.37 -6.45 -10.94
CA THR A 365 -12.94 -7.78 -11.19
C THR A 365 -11.87 -8.64 -11.87
N PRO A 366 -11.54 -9.83 -11.35
CA PRO A 366 -10.60 -10.72 -12.01
C PRO A 366 -11.06 -11.14 -13.40
N ASP A 367 -10.13 -11.40 -14.32
CA ASP A 367 -10.41 -12.03 -15.62
C ASP A 367 -10.80 -13.50 -15.43
N ILE A 368 -10.19 -14.15 -14.41
CA ILE A 368 -10.50 -15.52 -14.03
C ILE A 368 -10.85 -15.56 -12.54
N ILE A 369 -12.11 -15.80 -12.24
CA ILE A 369 -12.60 -15.91 -10.87
C ILE A 369 -12.21 -17.27 -10.32
N VAL A 370 -11.46 -17.26 -9.22
CA VAL A 370 -11.03 -18.43 -8.47
C VAL A 370 -11.21 -18.17 -6.99
N ASP A 371 -12.11 -18.87 -6.36
CA ASP A 371 -12.34 -18.76 -4.91
C ASP A 371 -11.19 -19.31 -4.10
N ALA A 372 -11.01 -18.78 -2.89
CA ALA A 372 -10.03 -19.29 -1.95
C ALA A 372 -10.49 -20.67 -1.44
N ALA A 373 -9.70 -21.70 -1.70
CA ALA A 373 -9.96 -23.06 -1.25
C ALA A 373 -8.66 -23.73 -0.81
N LYS A 374 -8.79 -24.75 0.05
CA LYS A 374 -7.67 -25.63 0.40
C LYS A 374 -7.73 -26.88 -0.48
N ILE A 375 -6.58 -27.26 -1.03
CA ILE A 375 -6.45 -28.50 -1.80
C ILE A 375 -6.29 -29.66 -0.80
N GLU A 376 -7.28 -30.51 -0.73
CA GLU A 376 -7.17 -31.79 -0.02
C GLU A 376 -6.88 -32.93 -1.02
N LYS A 377 -5.78 -33.63 -0.80
CA LYS A 377 -5.46 -34.76 -1.64
C LYS A 377 -6.37 -35.94 -1.25
N ASN A 378 -7.18 -36.41 -2.18
CA ASN A 378 -7.88 -37.64 -2.00
C ASN A 378 -6.87 -38.78 -1.75
N LYS A 379 -7.10 -39.57 -0.71
CA LYS A 379 -6.37 -40.83 -0.53
C LYS A 379 -6.76 -41.75 -1.69
N THR A 380 -5.99 -41.69 -2.78
CA THR A 380 -6.19 -42.61 -3.91
C THR A 380 -5.81 -44.00 -3.44
N SER A 381 -6.81 -44.89 -3.28
CA SER A 381 -6.55 -46.30 -3.37
C SER A 381 -5.83 -46.58 -4.69
N ALA A 382 -4.73 -47.29 -4.62
CA ALA A 382 -3.93 -47.60 -5.81
C ALA A 382 -4.83 -48.20 -6.89
N ARG A 383 -5.22 -47.39 -7.90
CA ARG A 383 -5.89 -47.94 -9.10
C ARG A 383 -4.84 -48.72 -9.85
N ARG A 384 -5.16 -50.01 -10.12
CA ARG A 384 -4.33 -50.87 -10.96
C ARG A 384 -4.08 -50.20 -12.30
N ARG A 385 -2.82 -50.07 -12.66
CA ARG A 385 -2.38 -49.62 -13.98
C ARG A 385 -2.11 -50.84 -14.85
N GLU A 386 -1.95 -50.64 -16.16
CA GLU A 386 -1.56 -51.69 -17.09
C GLU A 386 -0.28 -52.42 -16.62
N THR A 387 0.69 -51.66 -16.07
CA THR A 387 1.93 -52.20 -15.47
C THR A 387 1.72 -53.12 -14.29
N ASP A 388 0.55 -53.10 -13.66
CA ASP A 388 0.20 -53.92 -12.48
C ASP A 388 -0.57 -55.17 -12.87
N LEU A 389 -0.84 -55.35 -14.18
CA LEU A 389 -1.54 -56.52 -14.71
C LEU A 389 -0.53 -57.66 -15.00
N ARG A 390 -0.97 -58.86 -14.70
CA ARG A 390 -0.16 -60.03 -14.97
C ARG A 390 -0.05 -60.26 -16.48
N GLY A 391 1.19 -60.16 -17.03
CA GLY A 391 1.45 -60.28 -18.47
C GLY A 391 1.37 -58.97 -19.23
N ALA A 392 1.44 -57.79 -18.52
CA ALA A 392 1.56 -56.51 -19.17
C ALA A 392 2.78 -56.44 -20.09
N LEU A 393 2.62 -55.88 -21.27
CA LEU A 393 3.70 -55.72 -22.25
C LEU A 393 4.71 -54.68 -21.77
N ASP A 394 6.01 -54.98 -21.92
CA ASP A 394 7.07 -54.04 -21.61
C ASP A 394 7.11 -52.88 -22.63
N ASN A 395 7.33 -51.68 -22.12
CA ASN A 395 7.53 -50.54 -23.00
C ASN A 395 8.93 -50.61 -23.64
N THR A 396 8.98 -50.52 -24.95
CA THR A 396 10.22 -50.58 -25.74
C THR A 396 11.11 -49.33 -25.54
N ASP A 397 10.59 -48.23 -24.99
CA ASP A 397 11.35 -47.01 -24.76
C ASP A 397 12.02 -46.97 -23.38
N LYS A 398 13.30 -47.35 -23.33
CA LYS A 398 14.12 -47.43 -22.09
C LYS A 398 14.71 -46.12 -21.58
N ASN A 399 14.03 -44.99 -21.56
CA ASN A 399 14.60 -43.77 -21.00
C ASN A 399 13.59 -42.92 -20.20
N LYS A 400 13.39 -43.23 -18.91
CA LYS A 400 12.94 -42.23 -17.92
C LYS A 400 13.50 -42.56 -16.53
N LYS A 401 14.46 -41.73 -16.09
CA LYS A 401 14.94 -41.71 -14.70
C LYS A 401 13.89 -41.05 -13.81
N THR A 402 13.47 -41.75 -12.78
CA THR A 402 12.64 -41.24 -11.66
C THR A 402 13.49 -40.37 -10.75
N VAL A 403 13.10 -39.13 -10.55
CA VAL A 403 13.70 -38.20 -9.58
C VAL A 403 12.83 -38.17 -8.31
N SER A 404 13.40 -38.52 -7.18
CA SER A 404 12.79 -38.35 -5.85
C SER A 404 13.18 -37.02 -5.22
N PRO A 405 12.26 -36.28 -4.57
CA PRO A 405 12.61 -35.03 -3.88
C PRO A 405 12.71 -35.24 -2.37
N THR A 406 13.84 -34.85 -1.80
CA THR A 406 13.99 -34.60 -0.36
C THR A 406 14.44 -33.15 -0.15
N THR A 407 13.68 -32.38 0.62
CA THR A 407 14.24 -31.28 1.44
C THR A 407 13.23 -30.80 2.48
N LYS A 408 13.62 -30.80 3.76
CA LYS A 408 12.90 -30.20 4.88
C LYS A 408 13.37 -28.75 5.02
N GLY A 409 12.45 -27.80 4.95
CA GLY A 409 12.65 -26.37 5.17
C GLY A 409 11.28 -25.69 5.31
N ARG A 410 11.21 -24.45 5.81
CA ARG A 410 9.99 -23.62 5.85
C ARG A 410 9.11 -23.90 4.62
N PRO A 411 7.75 -23.88 4.72
CA PRO A 411 6.91 -24.12 3.55
C PRO A 411 7.28 -23.13 2.45
N SER A 412 8.04 -23.59 1.45
CA SER A 412 8.37 -22.84 0.26
C SER A 412 7.09 -22.62 -0.55
N ALA A 413 7.06 -21.63 -1.46
CA ALA A 413 5.91 -21.43 -2.37
C ALA A 413 5.61 -22.71 -3.14
N LYS A 414 6.57 -23.59 -3.33
CA LYS A 414 6.37 -24.95 -3.85
C LYS A 414 5.49 -25.82 -2.94
N VAL A 415 5.55 -25.64 -1.62
CA VAL A 415 4.65 -26.29 -0.65
C VAL A 415 3.33 -25.53 -0.58
N MET A 416 3.35 -24.19 -0.65
CA MET A 416 2.15 -23.37 -0.69
C MET A 416 1.30 -23.61 -1.94
N ALA A 417 1.91 -23.78 -3.12
CA ALA A 417 1.20 -24.16 -4.34
C ALA A 417 0.50 -25.51 -4.25
N LYS A 418 0.89 -26.37 -3.28
CA LYS A 418 0.21 -27.65 -3.00
C LYS A 418 -1.01 -27.51 -2.08
N THR A 419 -1.18 -26.39 -1.40
CA THR A 419 -2.27 -26.15 -0.44
C THR A 419 -3.12 -24.92 -0.77
N ASP A 420 -2.56 -23.95 -1.51
CA ASP A 420 -3.21 -22.72 -1.97
C ASP A 420 -3.78 -22.93 -3.38
N TYR A 421 -5.10 -23.06 -3.46
CA TYR A 421 -5.80 -23.36 -4.70
C TYR A 421 -5.63 -22.26 -5.75
N GLN A 422 -5.71 -20.99 -5.38
CA GLN A 422 -5.53 -19.86 -6.30
C GLN A 422 -4.12 -19.82 -6.87
N LEU A 423 -3.11 -20.05 -6.05
CA LEU A 423 -1.71 -20.13 -6.50
C LEU A 423 -1.49 -21.32 -7.43
N ALA A 424 -2.07 -22.49 -7.12
CA ALA A 424 -2.01 -23.66 -7.99
C ALA A 424 -2.62 -23.37 -9.37
N ARG A 425 -3.79 -22.70 -9.42
CA ARG A 425 -4.41 -22.32 -10.71
C ARG A 425 -3.56 -21.34 -11.52
N ALA A 426 -2.90 -20.37 -10.86
CA ALA A 426 -1.97 -19.46 -11.52
C ALA A 426 -0.76 -20.19 -12.14
N VAL A 427 -0.19 -21.16 -11.42
CA VAL A 427 0.89 -22.02 -11.91
C VAL A 427 0.44 -22.85 -13.12
N ASP A 428 -0.74 -23.51 -13.02
CA ASP A 428 -1.27 -24.32 -14.13
C ASP A 428 -1.54 -23.48 -15.38
N LEU A 429 -2.07 -22.25 -15.19
CA LEU A 429 -2.33 -21.33 -16.30
C LEU A 429 -1.04 -20.94 -17.03
N LEU A 430 0.01 -20.57 -16.30
CA LEU A 430 1.29 -20.20 -16.91
C LEU A 430 1.95 -21.39 -17.63
N LYS A 431 1.89 -22.58 -17.07
CA LYS A 431 2.36 -23.80 -17.74
C LYS A 431 1.57 -24.12 -18.99
N GLY A 432 0.25 -23.95 -18.95
CA GLY A 432 -0.61 -24.12 -20.12
C GLY A 432 -0.26 -23.15 -21.25
N LEU A 433 -0.03 -21.88 -20.92
CA LEU A 433 0.40 -20.86 -21.87
C LEU A 433 1.78 -21.17 -22.49
N ALA A 434 2.72 -21.67 -21.68
CA ALA A 434 4.04 -22.07 -22.16
C ALA A 434 3.96 -23.24 -23.16
N VAL A 435 3.17 -24.27 -22.87
CA VAL A 435 2.94 -25.41 -23.78
C VAL A 435 2.30 -24.94 -25.09
N LEU A 436 1.32 -24.05 -25.03
CA LEU A 436 0.66 -23.50 -26.21
C LEU A 436 1.65 -22.69 -27.08
N LYS A 437 2.45 -21.82 -26.46
CA LYS A 437 3.46 -21.01 -27.16
C LYS A 437 4.48 -21.89 -27.91
N THR A 438 4.95 -22.98 -27.28
CA THR A 438 5.89 -23.92 -27.90
C THR A 438 5.27 -24.60 -29.12
N ARG A 439 3.97 -24.91 -29.10
CA ARG A 439 3.27 -25.54 -30.23
C ARG A 439 3.00 -24.60 -31.41
N LEU A 440 2.88 -23.28 -31.15
CA LEU A 440 2.62 -22.29 -32.17
C LEU A 440 3.92 -21.83 -32.90
N VAL A 441 5.07 -22.09 -32.29
CA VAL A 441 6.38 -21.72 -32.87
C VAL A 441 7.01 -22.88 -33.66
N ASN A 442 6.56 -24.13 -33.47
CA ASN A 442 6.90 -25.32 -34.24
C ASN A 442 5.84 -25.61 -35.30
#